data_5c2fded256cb00434e3acfc20ffaefd5
#
_entry.id   5c2fded256cb00434e3acfc20ffaefd5
#
_cell.length_a   1.000
_cell.length_b   1.000
_cell.length_c   1.000
_cell.angle_alpha   90.00
_cell.angle_beta   90.00
_cell.angle_gamma   90.00
#
_symmetry.space_group_name_H-M   'P 1'
#
loop_
_entity.id
_entity.type
_entity.pdbx_description
1 polymer ?
#
loop_
_entity_poly.entity_id
_entity_poly.type
_entity_poly.pdbx_seq_one_letter_code
_entity_poly.pdbx_strand_id
1 'polypeptide(L)'
;MKKQLSFPQGFWWGAASSGPQTEGQFDKAHENVMDYWFRTAPEAFFNGVGPDVASDFYHTYPEDFRLMKEIGFNSFRTSIQWSRLIKDFETGEADPKAVEFYNAVIEEAKKNDIELVLNLHHFDLPVELLQQYGGWESKHVVDLFVKFAKTAFEYFGDKIHYWTTFNEPMVIPEAGYLYAFHYPNLKGKGKEAVQVIYNLNLASAKVIQLYHSLGLDGEIGIILNLTPAYPRSDAPEDLAASQFTDDFFNRVFLNPAVKGTFPETLVKRLEEDGVLWSHTEEELQLIRENTVDFLGVNYYHPKRVQAQSNPEEYKTPWMPDQYFKEYEWPERRMNPYRGWEIFPKAIYDIAMIVKEEYGNIPWFISENGMGVENEGRFIGENGVIDDVYRIEFYEEHLTWLHKAIEEGSNCFGYHTWTAFDCWSWNNAYKNRYGFISVDLETQKRTIKSSGRWYRNVSNNNGFEVEVEE
;
A
#
# COMPACT_ATOMS: atom_id res chain seq x y z
N MET A 1 -21.37 29.23 4.57
CA MET A 1 -21.68 29.09 3.10
C MET A 1 -21.27 27.73 2.58
N LYS A 2 -21.96 27.19 1.54
CA LYS A 2 -21.50 25.96 0.87
C LYS A 2 -20.54 26.34 -0.25
N LYS A 3 -19.40 25.64 -0.33
CA LYS A 3 -18.40 25.75 -1.39
C LYS A 3 -18.33 24.42 -2.15
N GLN A 4 -18.44 24.47 -3.50
CA GLN A 4 -18.21 23.31 -4.35
C GLN A 4 -16.70 23.09 -4.50
N LEU A 5 -16.23 21.89 -4.18
CA LEU A 5 -14.86 21.42 -4.48
C LEU A 5 -14.92 20.57 -5.74
N SER A 6 -14.30 21.04 -6.82
CA SER A 6 -14.27 20.33 -8.12
C SER A 6 -12.86 19.88 -8.41
N PHE A 7 -12.71 18.63 -8.84
CA PHE A 7 -11.42 18.02 -9.15
C PHE A 7 -11.09 18.10 -10.65
N PRO A 8 -9.84 17.86 -11.06
CA PRO A 8 -9.45 17.88 -12.46
C PRO A 8 -10.30 16.94 -13.31
N GLN A 9 -10.49 17.29 -14.60
CA GLN A 9 -11.16 16.42 -15.53
C GLN A 9 -10.37 15.12 -15.71
N GLY A 10 -11.06 13.97 -15.72
CA GLY A 10 -10.42 12.65 -15.83
C GLY A 10 -9.81 12.14 -14.52
N PHE A 11 -10.10 12.80 -13.40
CA PHE A 11 -9.64 12.38 -12.09
C PHE A 11 -10.11 10.96 -11.76
N TRP A 12 -9.20 10.13 -11.23
CA TRP A 12 -9.56 8.78 -10.79
C TRP A 12 -10.32 8.82 -9.47
N TRP A 13 -11.57 8.41 -9.54
CA TRP A 13 -12.40 8.11 -8.39
C TRP A 13 -12.48 6.60 -8.25
N GLY A 14 -11.64 6.02 -7.43
CA GLY A 14 -11.50 4.59 -7.40
C GLY A 14 -11.34 4.01 -6.01
N ALA A 15 -10.99 2.74 -6.00
CA ALA A 15 -10.71 2.00 -4.79
C ALA A 15 -9.51 1.07 -4.98
N ALA A 16 -8.94 0.64 -3.85
CA ALA A 16 -7.86 -0.32 -3.83
C ALA A 16 -8.26 -1.60 -3.12
N SER A 17 -7.59 -2.67 -3.49
CA SER A 17 -7.56 -3.95 -2.80
C SER A 17 -6.25 -4.68 -3.07
N SER A 18 -6.14 -5.93 -2.68
CA SER A 18 -4.99 -6.79 -2.98
C SER A 18 -5.40 -8.25 -3.16
N GLY A 19 -4.63 -9.00 -3.94
CA GLY A 19 -4.88 -10.41 -4.17
C GLY A 19 -4.92 -11.23 -2.87
N PRO A 20 -3.89 -11.18 -2.01
CA PRO A 20 -3.86 -11.99 -0.79
C PRO A 20 -4.98 -11.68 0.21
N GLN A 21 -5.55 -10.48 0.17
CA GLN A 21 -6.61 -10.05 1.08
C GLN A 21 -8.02 -10.35 0.58
N THR A 22 -8.18 -10.73 -0.68
CA THR A 22 -9.51 -10.85 -1.30
C THR A 22 -9.78 -12.16 -2.03
N GLU A 23 -8.77 -12.74 -2.69
CA GLU A 23 -8.98 -13.85 -3.62
C GLU A 23 -9.31 -15.18 -2.95
N GLY A 24 -8.81 -15.41 -1.73
CA GLY A 24 -8.82 -16.74 -1.14
C GLY A 24 -7.71 -17.65 -1.70
N GLN A 25 -7.69 -18.90 -1.26
CA GLN A 25 -6.66 -19.88 -1.64
C GLN A 25 -7.12 -20.84 -2.77
N PHE A 26 -8.25 -20.59 -3.38
CA PHE A 26 -8.81 -21.42 -4.44
C PHE A 26 -7.84 -21.57 -5.63
N ASP A 27 -7.57 -22.80 -6.05
CA ASP A 27 -6.66 -23.13 -7.18
C ASP A 27 -5.30 -22.43 -7.14
N LYS A 28 -4.82 -22.05 -5.96
CA LYS A 28 -3.52 -21.39 -5.81
C LYS A 28 -2.40 -22.42 -5.74
N ALA A 29 -1.38 -22.27 -6.59
CA ALA A 29 -0.31 -23.25 -6.76
C ALA A 29 0.58 -23.37 -5.50
N HIS A 30 0.87 -22.25 -4.82
CA HIS A 30 1.77 -22.18 -3.67
C HIS A 30 1.20 -21.33 -2.55
N GLU A 31 1.68 -21.54 -1.34
CA GLU A 31 1.42 -20.64 -0.21
C GLU A 31 2.31 -19.41 -0.25
N ASN A 32 1.75 -18.25 0.04
CA ASN A 32 2.56 -17.10 0.42
C ASN A 32 2.83 -17.11 1.93
N VAL A 33 3.65 -16.19 2.42
CA VAL A 33 4.03 -16.10 3.84
C VAL A 33 2.83 -15.90 4.79
N MET A 34 1.74 -15.27 4.32
CA MET A 34 0.53 -15.05 5.13
C MET A 34 -0.33 -16.30 5.21
N ASP A 35 -0.47 -17.04 4.11
CA ASP A 35 -1.14 -18.35 4.07
C ASP A 35 -0.47 -19.34 5.03
N TYR A 36 0.86 -19.41 4.93
CA TYR A 36 1.66 -20.27 5.80
C TYR A 36 1.56 -19.87 7.27
N TRP A 37 1.64 -18.59 7.57
CA TRP A 37 1.51 -18.07 8.93
C TRP A 37 0.14 -18.43 9.52
N PHE A 38 -0.94 -18.18 8.79
CA PHE A 38 -2.28 -18.59 9.25
C PHE A 38 -2.39 -20.10 9.48
N ARG A 39 -1.91 -20.91 8.56
CA ARG A 39 -1.99 -22.37 8.68
C ARG A 39 -1.21 -22.90 9.89
N THR A 40 -0.09 -22.26 10.23
CA THR A 40 0.81 -22.73 11.32
C THR A 40 0.53 -22.08 12.67
N ALA A 41 -0.12 -20.92 12.69
CA ALA A 41 -0.45 -20.17 13.91
C ALA A 41 -1.78 -19.41 13.79
N PRO A 42 -2.92 -20.11 13.60
CA PRO A 42 -4.23 -19.47 13.39
C PRO A 42 -4.65 -18.59 14.57
N GLU A 43 -4.15 -18.87 15.78
CA GLU A 43 -4.41 -18.08 16.99
C GLU A 43 -3.82 -16.67 16.94
N ALA A 44 -2.88 -16.40 16.03
CA ALA A 44 -2.33 -15.05 15.81
C ALA A 44 -3.31 -14.11 15.08
N PHE A 45 -4.40 -14.65 14.55
CA PHE A 45 -5.39 -13.93 13.76
C PHE A 45 -6.69 -13.75 14.54
N PHE A 46 -7.29 -12.57 14.41
CA PHE A 46 -8.53 -12.25 15.11
C PHE A 46 -9.62 -13.28 14.80
N ASN A 47 -10.20 -13.88 15.84
CA ASN A 47 -11.19 -14.97 15.78
C ASN A 47 -10.73 -16.20 14.97
N GLY A 48 -9.45 -16.39 14.73
CA GLY A 48 -8.92 -17.49 13.94
C GLY A 48 -9.38 -17.47 12.47
N VAL A 49 -9.65 -16.29 11.91
CA VAL A 49 -10.10 -16.12 10.53
C VAL A 49 -8.92 -15.83 9.63
N GLY A 50 -8.74 -16.65 8.62
CA GLY A 50 -7.61 -16.58 7.68
C GLY A 50 -7.97 -16.11 6.28
N PRO A 51 -6.97 -16.16 5.39
CA PRO A 51 -7.12 -15.75 3.99
C PRO A 51 -7.67 -16.87 3.07
N ASP A 52 -8.07 -18.00 3.62
CA ASP A 52 -8.46 -19.19 2.85
C ASP A 52 -9.67 -18.95 1.95
N VAL A 53 -10.66 -18.19 2.42
CA VAL A 53 -11.79 -17.70 1.62
C VAL A 53 -11.64 -16.20 1.35
N ALA A 54 -11.18 -15.45 2.34
CA ALA A 54 -11.10 -13.98 2.31
C ALA A 54 -12.48 -13.37 1.92
N SER A 55 -12.52 -12.58 0.85
CA SER A 55 -13.76 -12.04 0.31
C SER A 55 -14.25 -12.80 -0.93
N ASP A 56 -13.70 -14.00 -1.15
CA ASP A 56 -14.01 -14.86 -2.30
C ASP A 56 -13.99 -14.14 -3.67
N PHE A 57 -13.11 -13.18 -3.81
CA PHE A 57 -12.96 -12.43 -5.07
C PHE A 57 -12.67 -13.36 -6.25
N TYR A 58 -12.03 -14.49 -6.01
CA TYR A 58 -11.76 -15.51 -7.03
C TYR A 58 -13.03 -15.92 -7.79
N HIS A 59 -14.17 -15.99 -7.11
CA HIS A 59 -15.46 -16.36 -7.73
C HIS A 59 -16.40 -15.16 -7.93
N THR A 60 -16.29 -14.13 -7.09
CA THR A 60 -17.27 -13.03 -7.01
C THR A 60 -16.86 -11.77 -7.76
N TYR A 61 -15.69 -11.74 -8.40
CA TYR A 61 -15.20 -10.57 -9.12
C TYR A 61 -16.21 -9.96 -10.11
N PRO A 62 -17.08 -10.72 -10.82
CA PRO A 62 -18.06 -10.10 -11.71
C PRO A 62 -19.08 -9.24 -10.95
N GLU A 63 -19.55 -9.72 -9.79
CA GLU A 63 -20.47 -8.94 -8.95
C GLU A 63 -19.75 -7.75 -8.32
N ASP A 64 -18.52 -7.93 -7.85
CA ASP A 64 -17.72 -6.87 -7.22
C ASP A 64 -17.47 -5.74 -8.21
N PHE A 65 -17.09 -6.01 -9.47
CA PHE A 65 -16.93 -4.98 -10.50
C PHE A 65 -18.25 -4.30 -10.84
N ARG A 66 -19.35 -5.04 -10.93
CA ARG A 66 -20.67 -4.46 -11.15
C ARG A 66 -21.05 -3.47 -10.04
N LEU A 67 -20.81 -3.82 -8.78
CA LEU A 67 -21.08 -2.95 -7.63
C LEU A 67 -20.13 -1.75 -7.57
N MET A 68 -18.85 -1.94 -7.91
CA MET A 68 -17.91 -0.83 -8.06
C MET A 68 -18.37 0.18 -9.12
N LYS A 69 -18.85 -0.30 -10.29
CA LYS A 69 -19.43 0.56 -11.32
C LYS A 69 -20.67 1.29 -10.80
N GLU A 70 -21.53 0.62 -10.03
CA GLU A 70 -22.72 1.23 -9.41
C GLU A 70 -22.34 2.36 -8.43
N ILE A 71 -21.25 2.22 -7.68
CA ILE A 71 -20.69 3.28 -6.82
C ILE A 71 -20.05 4.41 -7.64
N GLY A 72 -19.80 4.19 -8.92
CA GLY A 72 -19.18 5.18 -9.80
C GLY A 72 -17.67 5.15 -9.78
N PHE A 73 -17.04 4.06 -9.35
CA PHE A 73 -15.60 3.88 -9.50
C PHE A 73 -15.21 3.80 -10.98
N ASN A 74 -14.22 4.57 -11.39
CA ASN A 74 -13.65 4.56 -12.73
C ASN A 74 -12.24 3.93 -12.78
N SER A 75 -11.70 3.58 -11.63
CA SER A 75 -10.41 2.91 -11.50
C SER A 75 -10.39 1.98 -10.29
N PHE A 76 -9.59 0.94 -10.38
CA PHE A 76 -9.42 -0.05 -9.30
C PHE A 76 -8.00 -0.59 -9.30
N ARG A 77 -7.38 -0.66 -8.13
CA ARG A 77 -6.07 -1.30 -7.96
C ARG A 77 -6.23 -2.62 -7.21
N THR A 78 -5.63 -3.66 -7.76
CA THR A 78 -5.41 -4.92 -7.06
C THR A 78 -4.01 -5.46 -7.37
N SER A 79 -3.69 -6.67 -6.91
CA SER A 79 -2.38 -7.27 -7.13
C SER A 79 -2.48 -8.66 -7.74
N ILE A 80 -1.46 -9.03 -8.53
CA ILE A 80 -1.24 -10.40 -8.98
C ILE A 80 -0.43 -11.12 -7.92
N GLN A 81 -0.94 -12.22 -7.38
CA GLN A 81 -0.19 -13.00 -6.41
C GLN A 81 0.90 -13.83 -7.10
N TRP A 82 2.16 -13.63 -6.70
CA TRP A 82 3.31 -14.42 -7.17
C TRP A 82 3.08 -15.91 -6.95
N SER A 83 2.61 -16.29 -5.77
CA SER A 83 2.29 -17.67 -5.38
C SER A 83 1.13 -18.29 -6.17
N ARG A 84 0.28 -17.49 -6.83
CA ARG A 84 -0.78 -17.96 -7.71
C ARG A 84 -0.32 -18.07 -9.15
N LEU A 85 0.32 -16.99 -9.67
CA LEU A 85 0.66 -16.93 -11.09
C LEU A 85 1.77 -17.92 -11.47
N ILE A 86 2.77 -18.11 -10.63
CA ILE A 86 3.95 -18.90 -10.96
C ILE A 86 3.85 -20.32 -10.42
N LYS A 87 4.00 -21.29 -11.32
CA LYS A 87 4.05 -22.71 -11.02
C LYS A 87 5.46 -23.17 -10.64
N ASP A 88 6.48 -22.64 -11.32
CA ASP A 88 7.90 -22.92 -11.08
C ASP A 88 8.67 -21.60 -10.97
N PHE A 89 9.19 -21.31 -9.78
CA PHE A 89 9.83 -20.03 -9.48
C PHE A 89 11.18 -19.87 -10.20
N GLU A 90 11.91 -20.95 -10.42
CA GLU A 90 13.23 -20.88 -11.06
C GLU A 90 13.13 -20.62 -12.56
N THR A 91 12.11 -21.15 -13.21
CA THR A 91 11.89 -20.94 -14.65
C THR A 91 10.98 -19.74 -14.94
N GLY A 92 10.11 -19.36 -14.00
CA GLY A 92 9.05 -18.39 -14.22
C GLY A 92 7.83 -18.95 -14.95
N GLU A 93 7.71 -20.30 -15.07
CA GLU A 93 6.56 -20.94 -15.71
C GLU A 93 5.25 -20.54 -15.01
N ALA A 94 4.29 -20.06 -15.79
CA ALA A 94 2.98 -19.66 -15.27
C ALA A 94 2.06 -20.87 -15.03
N ASP A 95 1.19 -20.74 -14.03
CA ASP A 95 0.05 -21.64 -13.85
C ASP A 95 -1.07 -21.25 -14.84
N PRO A 96 -1.52 -22.16 -15.72
CA PRO A 96 -2.56 -21.85 -16.70
C PRO A 96 -3.90 -21.40 -16.08
N LYS A 97 -4.29 -21.95 -14.92
CA LYS A 97 -5.51 -21.56 -14.22
C LYS A 97 -5.42 -20.12 -13.69
N ALA A 98 -4.25 -19.73 -13.21
CA ALA A 98 -4.01 -18.37 -12.74
C ALA A 98 -4.03 -17.38 -13.92
N VAL A 99 -3.45 -17.74 -15.05
CA VAL A 99 -3.51 -16.93 -16.29
C VAL A 99 -4.96 -16.73 -16.74
N GLU A 100 -5.76 -17.79 -16.73
CA GLU A 100 -7.20 -17.72 -17.04
C GLU A 100 -7.95 -16.79 -16.08
N PHE A 101 -7.73 -16.95 -14.79
CA PHE A 101 -8.36 -16.11 -13.75
C PHE A 101 -8.03 -14.64 -13.92
N TYR A 102 -6.75 -14.26 -14.01
CA TYR A 102 -6.36 -12.86 -14.15
C TYR A 102 -6.81 -12.26 -15.49
N ASN A 103 -6.83 -13.01 -16.57
CA ASN A 103 -7.44 -12.55 -17.82
C ASN A 103 -8.94 -12.27 -17.65
N ALA A 104 -9.67 -13.12 -16.93
CA ALA A 104 -11.08 -12.93 -16.69
C ALA A 104 -11.34 -11.67 -15.82
N VAL A 105 -10.50 -11.42 -14.80
CA VAL A 105 -10.56 -10.19 -13.99
C VAL A 105 -10.32 -8.94 -14.85
N ILE A 106 -9.31 -8.97 -15.72
CA ILE A 106 -9.00 -7.86 -16.64
C ILE A 106 -10.17 -7.56 -17.59
N GLU A 107 -10.75 -8.59 -18.19
CA GLU A 107 -11.90 -8.42 -19.10
C GLU A 107 -13.15 -7.91 -18.37
N GLU A 108 -13.36 -8.34 -17.11
CA GLU A 108 -14.51 -7.86 -16.33
C GLU A 108 -14.33 -6.39 -15.91
N ALA A 109 -13.11 -5.97 -15.55
CA ALA A 109 -12.81 -4.55 -15.30
C ALA A 109 -13.10 -3.70 -16.53
N LYS A 110 -12.63 -4.13 -17.71
CA LYS A 110 -12.84 -3.45 -18.99
C LYS A 110 -14.33 -3.37 -19.34
N LYS A 111 -15.09 -4.44 -19.17
CA LYS A 111 -16.53 -4.49 -19.40
C LYS A 111 -17.30 -3.47 -18.54
N ASN A 112 -16.79 -3.16 -17.36
CA ASN A 112 -17.38 -2.18 -16.45
C ASN A 112 -16.76 -0.77 -16.59
N ASP A 113 -15.93 -0.50 -17.60
CA ASP A 113 -15.23 0.77 -17.83
C ASP A 113 -14.39 1.21 -16.61
N ILE A 114 -13.73 0.26 -15.94
CA ILE A 114 -12.87 0.49 -14.79
C ILE A 114 -11.42 0.32 -15.24
N GLU A 115 -10.62 1.40 -15.12
CA GLU A 115 -9.16 1.34 -15.33
C GLU A 115 -8.52 0.50 -14.24
N LEU A 116 -7.83 -0.56 -14.65
CA LEU A 116 -7.22 -1.50 -13.70
C LEU A 116 -5.73 -1.19 -13.53
N VAL A 117 -5.33 -0.95 -12.28
CA VAL A 117 -3.92 -0.84 -11.87
C VAL A 117 -3.51 -2.17 -11.26
N LEU A 118 -2.49 -2.82 -11.81
CA LEU A 118 -1.98 -4.09 -11.29
C LEU A 118 -0.66 -3.90 -10.55
N ASN A 119 -0.65 -4.32 -9.30
CA ASN A 119 0.52 -4.35 -8.44
C ASN A 119 1.15 -5.75 -8.45
N LEU A 120 2.48 -5.83 -8.46
CA LEU A 120 3.19 -7.12 -8.51
C LEU A 120 3.45 -7.75 -7.15
N HIS A 121 3.57 -6.96 -6.07
CA HIS A 121 3.86 -7.51 -4.75
C HIS A 121 3.12 -6.76 -3.64
N HIS A 122 2.39 -7.50 -2.81
CA HIS A 122 1.60 -6.96 -1.69
C HIS A 122 1.79 -7.80 -0.42
N PHE A 123 3.02 -7.84 0.12
CA PHE A 123 3.45 -8.61 1.31
C PHE A 123 3.38 -10.14 1.13
N ASP A 124 3.18 -10.62 -0.06
CA ASP A 124 2.81 -12.00 -0.40
C ASP A 124 3.95 -12.81 -1.02
N LEU A 125 5.15 -12.68 -0.46
CA LEU A 125 6.29 -13.51 -0.85
C LEU A 125 5.91 -14.99 -0.76
N PRO A 126 6.15 -15.83 -1.80
CA PRO A 126 6.02 -17.28 -1.67
C PRO A 126 6.89 -17.81 -0.53
N VAL A 127 6.27 -18.56 0.37
CA VAL A 127 6.95 -19.00 1.60
C VAL A 127 8.16 -19.89 1.31
N GLU A 128 8.11 -20.66 0.23
CA GLU A 128 9.22 -21.51 -0.22
C GLU A 128 10.49 -20.68 -0.49
N LEU A 129 10.37 -19.47 -1.04
CA LEU A 129 11.51 -18.58 -1.30
C LEU A 129 12.12 -18.02 -0.02
N LEU A 130 11.31 -17.83 1.02
CA LEU A 130 11.82 -17.50 2.33
C LEU A 130 12.57 -18.67 2.96
N GLN A 131 11.99 -19.87 2.89
CA GLN A 131 12.55 -21.08 3.50
C GLN A 131 13.84 -21.56 2.80
N GLN A 132 13.89 -21.47 1.49
CA GLN A 132 15.04 -21.97 0.70
C GLN A 132 16.18 -20.96 0.61
N TYR A 133 15.86 -19.67 0.48
CA TYR A 133 16.84 -18.64 0.11
C TYR A 133 16.96 -17.48 1.11
N GLY A 134 16.12 -17.44 2.17
CA GLY A 134 16.08 -16.33 3.12
C GLY A 134 15.22 -15.13 2.65
N GLY A 135 14.34 -15.33 1.69
CA GLY A 135 13.42 -14.30 1.20
C GLY A 135 14.13 -13.06 0.66
N TRP A 136 13.66 -11.89 1.03
CA TRP A 136 14.18 -10.61 0.52
C TRP A 136 15.60 -10.24 0.98
N GLU A 137 16.20 -11.00 1.90
CA GLU A 137 17.64 -10.88 2.20
C GLU A 137 18.51 -11.40 1.03
N SER A 138 17.95 -12.23 0.15
CA SER A 138 18.64 -12.89 -0.95
C SER A 138 18.50 -12.14 -2.27
N LYS A 139 19.63 -11.84 -2.93
CA LYS A 139 19.62 -11.29 -4.29
C LYS A 139 19.13 -12.29 -5.33
N HIS A 140 19.21 -13.60 -5.05
CA HIS A 140 18.58 -14.61 -5.91
C HIS A 140 17.05 -14.44 -5.94
N VAL A 141 16.43 -14.17 -4.81
CA VAL A 141 14.99 -13.87 -4.74
C VAL A 141 14.63 -12.61 -5.53
N VAL A 142 15.50 -11.59 -5.51
CA VAL A 142 15.35 -10.41 -6.39
C VAL A 142 15.29 -10.84 -7.87
N ASP A 143 16.18 -11.72 -8.32
CA ASP A 143 16.19 -12.20 -9.71
C ASP A 143 14.97 -13.06 -10.04
N LEU A 144 14.49 -13.86 -9.08
CA LEU A 144 13.23 -14.62 -9.24
C LEU A 144 12.01 -13.69 -9.34
N PHE A 145 12.00 -12.59 -8.63
CA PHE A 145 10.95 -11.57 -8.74
C PHE A 145 10.92 -10.92 -10.12
N VAL A 146 12.08 -10.67 -10.70
CA VAL A 146 12.17 -10.16 -12.08
C VAL A 146 11.60 -11.18 -13.08
N LYS A 147 11.84 -12.48 -12.90
CA LYS A 147 11.23 -13.54 -13.72
C LYS A 147 9.70 -13.56 -13.59
N PHE A 148 9.19 -13.45 -12.37
CA PHE A 148 7.75 -13.32 -12.13
C PHE A 148 7.15 -12.10 -12.84
N ALA A 149 7.78 -10.93 -12.70
CA ALA A 149 7.34 -9.71 -13.38
C ALA A 149 7.34 -9.89 -14.90
N LYS A 150 8.40 -10.52 -15.48
CA LYS A 150 8.46 -10.82 -16.89
C LYS A 150 7.28 -11.67 -17.36
N THR A 151 6.97 -12.74 -16.64
CA THR A 151 5.81 -13.60 -16.92
C THR A 151 4.49 -12.81 -16.86
N ALA A 152 4.31 -11.98 -15.84
CA ALA A 152 3.13 -11.12 -15.73
C ALA A 152 3.00 -10.17 -16.93
N PHE A 153 4.09 -9.54 -17.36
CA PHE A 153 4.09 -8.65 -18.52
C PHE A 153 3.87 -9.38 -19.84
N GLU A 154 4.39 -10.60 -20.01
CA GLU A 154 4.16 -11.43 -21.20
C GLU A 154 2.69 -11.82 -21.37
N TYR A 155 1.97 -12.11 -20.29
CA TYR A 155 0.56 -12.51 -20.35
C TYR A 155 -0.43 -11.34 -20.33
N PHE A 156 -0.09 -10.22 -19.65
CA PHE A 156 -1.04 -9.16 -19.34
C PHE A 156 -0.56 -7.77 -19.78
N GLY A 157 0.69 -7.59 -20.15
CA GLY A 157 1.29 -6.28 -20.39
C GLY A 157 0.63 -5.46 -21.51
N ASP A 158 0.10 -6.12 -22.53
CA ASP A 158 -0.64 -5.46 -23.62
C ASP A 158 -2.09 -5.07 -23.28
N LYS A 159 -2.57 -5.49 -22.11
CA LYS A 159 -3.95 -5.28 -21.62
C LYS A 159 -4.05 -4.28 -20.48
N ILE A 160 -2.94 -4.04 -19.79
CA ILE A 160 -2.86 -3.19 -18.60
C ILE A 160 -1.94 -2.01 -18.89
N HIS A 161 -2.47 -0.80 -18.68
CA HIS A 161 -1.72 0.42 -18.91
C HIS A 161 -0.91 0.86 -17.67
N TYR A 162 -1.41 0.59 -16.46
CA TYR A 162 -0.78 1.02 -15.20
C TYR A 162 -0.32 -0.16 -14.35
N TRP A 163 0.99 -0.25 -14.15
CA TRP A 163 1.63 -1.26 -13.31
C TRP A 163 2.32 -0.63 -12.11
N THR A 164 2.41 -1.36 -11.00
CA THR A 164 3.25 -1.00 -9.87
C THR A 164 4.10 -2.17 -9.42
N THR A 165 5.35 -1.91 -9.03
CA THR A 165 6.29 -2.96 -8.63
C THR A 165 5.96 -3.51 -7.26
N PHE A 166 5.80 -2.64 -6.27
CA PHE A 166 5.50 -2.98 -4.88
C PHE A 166 4.38 -2.11 -4.34
N ASN A 167 3.59 -2.68 -3.43
CA ASN A 167 2.80 -1.94 -2.47
C ASN A 167 3.52 -1.92 -1.13
N GLU A 168 3.77 -0.71 -0.59
CA GLU A 168 4.34 -0.49 0.74
C GLU A 168 5.58 -1.35 1.06
N PRO A 169 6.65 -1.28 0.26
CA PRO A 169 7.80 -2.14 0.47
C PRO A 169 8.42 -1.98 1.86
N MET A 170 8.31 -0.80 2.52
CA MET A 170 8.83 -0.58 3.87
C MET A 170 8.14 -1.44 4.93
N VAL A 171 6.88 -1.84 4.73
CA VAL A 171 6.17 -2.71 5.68
C VAL A 171 6.86 -4.08 5.82
N ILE A 172 7.50 -4.58 4.77
CA ILE A 172 8.19 -5.87 4.81
C ILE A 172 9.32 -5.89 5.85
N PRO A 173 10.33 -5.00 5.82
CA PRO A 173 11.34 -4.95 6.86
C PRO A 173 10.82 -4.44 8.21
N GLU A 174 9.92 -3.45 8.21
CA GLU A 174 9.36 -2.89 9.44
C GLU A 174 8.58 -3.95 10.23
N ALA A 175 7.61 -4.58 9.60
CA ALA A 175 6.73 -5.54 10.26
C ALA A 175 7.33 -6.94 10.41
N GLY A 176 8.17 -7.36 9.47
CA GLY A 176 8.71 -8.72 9.44
C GLY A 176 10.04 -8.92 10.15
N TYR A 177 10.85 -7.85 10.31
CA TYR A 177 12.23 -7.93 10.82
C TYR A 177 12.48 -7.03 12.03
N LEU A 178 11.88 -5.84 12.09
CA LEU A 178 12.08 -4.90 13.20
C LEU A 178 11.16 -5.18 14.37
N TYR A 179 9.84 -5.30 14.12
CA TYR A 179 8.82 -5.23 15.17
C TYR A 179 7.89 -6.45 15.26
N ALA A 180 8.07 -7.48 14.47
CA ALA A 180 7.35 -8.76 14.52
C ALA A 180 5.81 -8.67 14.34
N PHE A 181 5.32 -7.76 13.50
CA PHE A 181 3.89 -7.63 13.21
C PHE A 181 3.40 -8.55 12.09
N HIS A 182 4.29 -8.93 11.16
CA HIS A 182 4.03 -9.86 10.07
C HIS A 182 5.06 -10.99 10.05
N TYR A 183 4.69 -12.11 9.43
CA TYR A 183 5.63 -13.19 9.19
C TYR A 183 6.81 -12.69 8.33
N PRO A 184 8.08 -13.05 8.64
CA PRO A 184 8.53 -14.13 9.53
C PRO A 184 8.54 -13.81 11.03
N ASN A 185 7.89 -12.77 11.50
CA ASN A 185 7.73 -12.40 12.92
C ASN A 185 9.06 -12.21 13.66
N LEU A 186 10.08 -11.74 12.96
CA LEU A 186 11.38 -11.42 13.55
C LEU A 186 11.33 -10.07 14.27
N LYS A 187 12.08 -9.96 15.36
CA LYS A 187 12.21 -8.73 16.12
C LYS A 187 13.68 -8.40 16.32
N GLY A 188 14.02 -7.10 16.31
CA GLY A 188 15.37 -6.65 16.58
C GLY A 188 16.39 -7.02 15.49
N LYS A 189 15.96 -7.25 14.27
CA LYS A 189 16.78 -7.62 13.12
C LYS A 189 17.08 -6.41 12.22
N GLY A 190 17.62 -5.34 12.83
CA GLY A 190 17.84 -4.08 12.14
C GLY A 190 18.81 -4.17 10.96
N LYS A 191 19.90 -4.94 11.10
CA LYS A 191 20.88 -5.12 10.02
C LYS A 191 20.27 -5.87 8.84
N GLU A 192 19.51 -6.92 9.11
CA GLU A 192 18.79 -7.69 8.09
C GLU A 192 17.71 -6.82 7.42
N ALA A 193 16.99 -6.02 8.20
CA ALA A 193 15.99 -5.08 7.69
C ALA A 193 16.61 -4.07 6.71
N VAL A 194 17.79 -3.55 7.01
CA VAL A 194 18.53 -2.61 6.15
C VAL A 194 18.88 -3.28 4.80
N GLN A 195 19.32 -4.55 4.82
CA GLN A 195 19.58 -5.28 3.58
C GLN A 195 18.31 -5.55 2.78
N VAL A 196 17.22 -5.90 3.44
CA VAL A 196 15.90 -6.09 2.80
C VAL A 196 15.43 -4.81 2.11
N ILE A 197 15.56 -3.65 2.76
CA ILE A 197 15.23 -2.34 2.17
C ILE A 197 16.00 -2.14 0.87
N TYR A 198 17.30 -2.39 0.86
CA TYR A 198 18.11 -2.26 -0.34
C TYR A 198 17.67 -3.21 -1.46
N ASN A 199 17.49 -4.48 -1.13
CA ASN A 199 17.10 -5.51 -2.11
C ASN A 199 15.72 -5.24 -2.74
N LEU A 200 14.77 -4.68 -1.97
CA LEU A 200 13.46 -4.28 -2.49
C LEU A 200 13.58 -3.11 -3.48
N ASN A 201 14.42 -2.11 -3.19
CA ASN A 201 14.71 -1.03 -4.13
C ASN A 201 15.38 -1.55 -5.41
N LEU A 202 16.34 -2.46 -5.28
CA LEU A 202 17.00 -3.10 -6.42
C LEU A 202 16.02 -3.90 -7.27
N ALA A 203 15.14 -4.67 -6.63
CA ALA A 203 14.11 -5.45 -7.31
C ALA A 203 13.16 -4.56 -8.11
N SER A 204 12.70 -3.46 -7.51
CA SER A 204 11.85 -2.48 -8.19
C SER A 204 12.55 -1.88 -9.41
N ALA A 205 13.80 -1.43 -9.28
CA ALA A 205 14.56 -0.86 -10.39
C ALA A 205 14.80 -1.87 -11.54
N LYS A 206 15.11 -3.13 -11.22
CA LYS A 206 15.27 -4.19 -12.22
C LYS A 206 13.96 -4.46 -12.98
N VAL A 207 12.83 -4.46 -12.29
CA VAL A 207 11.51 -4.65 -12.92
C VAL A 207 11.14 -3.45 -13.80
N ILE A 208 11.43 -2.22 -13.36
CA ILE A 208 11.22 -1.00 -14.16
C ILE A 208 12.08 -1.06 -15.45
N GLN A 209 13.35 -1.43 -15.33
CA GLN A 209 14.23 -1.63 -16.48
C GLN A 209 13.66 -2.65 -17.46
N LEU A 210 13.22 -3.79 -16.95
CA LEU A 210 12.58 -4.82 -17.76
C LEU A 210 11.33 -4.28 -18.48
N TYR A 211 10.43 -3.63 -17.75
CA TYR A 211 9.18 -3.09 -18.30
C TYR A 211 9.45 -2.13 -19.47
N HIS A 212 10.32 -1.15 -19.28
CA HIS A 212 10.67 -0.19 -20.33
C HIS A 212 11.36 -0.86 -21.53
N SER A 213 12.13 -1.94 -21.31
CA SER A 213 12.79 -2.68 -22.39
C SER A 213 11.82 -3.46 -23.29
N LEU A 214 10.62 -3.76 -22.79
CA LEU A 214 9.60 -4.51 -23.54
C LEU A 214 8.82 -3.64 -24.53
N GLY A 215 8.93 -2.30 -24.44
CA GLY A 215 8.22 -1.37 -25.32
C GLY A 215 6.71 -1.44 -25.24
N LEU A 216 6.17 -1.76 -24.07
CA LEU A 216 4.74 -1.78 -23.80
C LEU A 216 4.18 -0.36 -23.78
N ASP A 217 2.92 -0.22 -24.21
CA ASP A 217 2.19 1.04 -24.17
C ASP A 217 1.51 1.21 -22.78
N GLY A 218 2.30 1.68 -21.82
CA GLY A 218 1.82 1.87 -20.44
C GLY A 218 2.90 2.47 -19.56
N GLU A 219 2.58 2.57 -18.29
CA GLU A 219 3.41 3.20 -17.26
C GLU A 219 3.64 2.25 -16.09
N ILE A 220 4.82 2.37 -15.46
CA ILE A 220 5.16 1.61 -14.27
C ILE A 220 5.56 2.52 -13.12
N GLY A 221 4.91 2.33 -11.96
CA GLY A 221 5.14 3.06 -10.73
C GLY A 221 5.50 2.17 -9.56
N ILE A 222 5.47 2.76 -8.38
CA ILE A 222 5.56 2.11 -7.08
C ILE A 222 4.52 2.72 -6.14
N ILE A 223 4.04 1.96 -5.18
CA ILE A 223 3.11 2.45 -4.15
C ILE A 223 3.83 2.49 -2.81
N LEU A 224 3.91 3.67 -2.21
CA LEU A 224 4.61 3.91 -0.94
C LEU A 224 3.63 4.31 0.16
N ASN A 225 3.78 3.69 1.34
CA ASN A 225 3.13 4.15 2.55
C ASN A 225 3.91 5.33 3.12
N LEU A 226 3.48 6.54 2.85
CA LEU A 226 4.11 7.73 3.39
C LEU A 226 3.46 8.12 4.72
N THR A 227 4.26 8.09 5.78
CA THR A 227 3.88 8.48 7.13
C THR A 227 4.70 9.71 7.54
N PRO A 228 4.25 10.93 7.22
CA PRO A 228 5.00 12.13 7.57
C PRO A 228 5.37 12.15 9.04
N ALA A 229 6.64 12.43 9.32
CA ALA A 229 7.19 12.46 10.68
C ALA A 229 7.12 13.88 11.23
N TYR A 230 6.29 14.10 12.24
CA TYR A 230 6.16 15.40 12.90
C TYR A 230 6.93 15.40 14.23
N PRO A 231 7.86 16.36 14.43
CA PRO A 231 8.62 16.46 15.67
C PRO A 231 7.73 16.96 16.82
N ARG A 232 8.07 16.59 18.05
CA ARG A 232 7.41 17.07 19.25
C ARG A 232 7.57 18.58 19.43
N SER A 233 8.72 19.11 19.06
CA SER A 233 9.09 20.51 19.20
C SER A 233 10.12 20.95 18.16
N ASP A 234 10.41 22.24 18.13
CA ASP A 234 11.47 22.81 17.29
C ASP A 234 12.88 22.66 17.91
N ALA A 235 13.04 21.93 19.00
CA ALA A 235 14.34 21.63 19.56
C ALA A 235 15.20 20.82 18.56
N PRO A 236 16.51 21.13 18.42
CA PRO A 236 17.38 20.49 17.42
C PRO A 236 17.35 18.95 17.49
N GLU A 237 17.29 18.37 18.69
CA GLU A 237 17.24 16.94 18.90
C GLU A 237 15.91 16.30 18.47
N ASP A 238 14.76 16.97 18.63
CA ASP A 238 13.45 16.52 18.15
C ASP A 238 13.38 16.63 16.62
N LEU A 239 13.95 17.71 16.04
CA LEU A 239 14.05 17.87 14.59
C LEU A 239 14.96 16.81 13.96
N ALA A 240 16.08 16.46 14.60
CA ALA A 240 16.97 15.39 14.14
C ALA A 240 16.29 14.02 14.18
N ALA A 241 15.50 13.73 15.24
CA ALA A 241 14.70 12.51 15.32
C ALA A 241 13.66 12.43 14.21
N SER A 242 12.98 13.53 13.91
CA SER A 242 12.01 13.62 12.80
C SER A 242 12.68 13.40 11.44
N GLN A 243 13.82 14.04 11.19
CA GLN A 243 14.56 13.88 9.93
C GLN A 243 15.01 12.43 9.73
N PHE A 244 15.60 11.79 10.76
CA PHE A 244 15.99 10.39 10.66
C PHE A 244 14.80 9.47 10.39
N THR A 245 13.69 9.71 11.07
CA THR A 245 12.46 8.93 10.88
C THR A 245 11.94 9.05 9.46
N ASP A 246 11.91 10.26 8.91
CA ASP A 246 11.48 10.50 7.53
C ASP A 246 12.44 9.85 6.52
N ASP A 247 13.74 9.98 6.72
CA ASP A 247 14.76 9.34 5.86
C ASP A 247 14.64 7.82 5.88
N PHE A 248 14.48 7.21 7.06
CA PHE A 248 14.49 5.75 7.21
C PHE A 248 13.16 5.09 6.79
N PHE A 249 12.01 5.70 7.09
CA PHE A 249 10.70 5.08 6.82
C PHE A 249 10.04 5.57 5.53
N ASN A 250 10.37 6.76 5.02
CA ASN A 250 9.76 7.33 3.83
C ASN A 250 10.78 7.48 2.69
N ARG A 251 11.83 8.28 2.89
CA ARG A 251 12.74 8.70 1.81
C ARG A 251 13.64 7.58 1.32
N VAL A 252 13.89 6.55 2.11
CA VAL A 252 14.69 5.38 1.72
C VAL A 252 14.09 4.60 0.53
N PHE A 253 12.79 4.75 0.29
CA PHE A 253 12.12 4.26 -0.92
C PHE A 253 11.74 5.38 -1.88
N LEU A 254 11.28 6.52 -1.38
CA LEU A 254 10.83 7.63 -2.22
C LEU A 254 11.98 8.23 -3.06
N ASN A 255 13.15 8.42 -2.47
CA ASN A 255 14.32 8.94 -3.18
C ASN A 255 14.79 8.00 -4.30
N PRO A 256 15.06 6.70 -4.06
CA PRO A 256 15.46 5.79 -5.14
C PRO A 256 14.40 5.67 -6.23
N ALA A 257 13.12 5.62 -5.85
CA ALA A 257 12.02 5.47 -6.80
C ALA A 257 11.93 6.65 -7.78
N VAL A 258 12.05 7.88 -7.29
CA VAL A 258 11.83 9.10 -8.09
C VAL A 258 13.12 9.76 -8.54
N LYS A 259 14.16 9.79 -7.71
CA LYS A 259 15.45 10.46 -7.96
C LYS A 259 16.58 9.49 -8.36
N GLY A 260 16.40 8.19 -8.17
CA GLY A 260 17.42 7.17 -8.44
C GLY A 260 18.59 7.15 -7.43
N THR A 261 18.46 7.80 -6.28
CA THR A 261 19.50 7.89 -5.26
C THR A 261 18.93 7.69 -3.87
N PHE A 262 19.70 7.14 -2.93
CA PHE A 262 19.32 7.05 -1.53
C PHE A 262 19.58 8.37 -0.79
N PRO A 263 18.89 8.66 0.33
CA PRO A 263 19.20 9.83 1.17
C PRO A 263 20.63 9.76 1.69
N GLU A 264 21.46 10.75 1.35
CA GLU A 264 22.91 10.76 1.70
C GLU A 264 23.12 10.73 3.22
N THR A 265 22.31 11.46 3.98
CA THR A 265 22.36 11.51 5.44
C THR A 265 22.10 10.14 6.07
N LEU A 266 21.15 9.39 5.52
CA LEU A 266 20.85 8.04 5.98
C LEU A 266 21.97 7.07 5.63
N VAL A 267 22.46 7.08 4.38
CA VAL A 267 23.54 6.18 3.92
C VAL A 267 24.77 6.37 4.81
N LYS A 268 25.20 7.62 5.04
CA LYS A 268 26.31 7.94 5.91
C LYS A 268 26.10 7.42 7.34
N ARG A 269 24.89 7.58 7.88
CA ARG A 269 24.56 7.10 9.24
C ARG A 269 24.65 5.58 9.34
N LEU A 270 24.09 4.86 8.37
CA LEU A 270 24.14 3.39 8.34
C LEU A 270 25.57 2.87 8.16
N GLU A 271 26.41 3.59 7.41
CA GLU A 271 27.83 3.27 7.25
C GLU A 271 28.60 3.48 8.57
N GLU A 272 28.42 4.63 9.22
CA GLU A 272 29.01 4.94 10.53
C GLU A 272 28.63 3.90 11.60
N ASP A 273 27.39 3.41 11.56
CA ASP A 273 26.89 2.39 12.47
C ASP A 273 27.33 0.95 12.09
N GLY A 274 27.97 0.77 10.95
CA GLY A 274 28.45 -0.53 10.46
C GLY A 274 27.32 -1.49 10.03
N VAL A 275 26.16 -0.96 9.63
CA VAL A 275 24.99 -1.72 9.21
C VAL A 275 24.54 -1.41 7.77
N LEU A 276 25.32 -0.65 7.02
CA LEU A 276 24.98 -0.37 5.62
C LEU A 276 24.86 -1.68 4.84
N TRP A 277 23.87 -1.71 3.93
CA TRP A 277 23.60 -2.84 3.03
C TRP A 277 24.78 -3.18 2.11
N SER A 278 24.89 -4.43 1.72
CA SER A 278 25.82 -4.88 0.68
C SER A 278 25.27 -4.49 -0.70
N HIS A 279 26.09 -3.85 -1.52
CA HIS A 279 25.76 -3.39 -2.86
C HIS A 279 26.96 -3.46 -3.80
N THR A 280 26.71 -3.30 -5.10
CA THR A 280 27.75 -3.02 -6.11
C THR A 280 27.48 -1.69 -6.81
N GLU A 281 28.50 -1.12 -7.44
CA GLU A 281 28.35 0.12 -8.22
C GLU A 281 27.40 -0.07 -9.40
N GLU A 282 27.38 -1.25 -10.03
CA GLU A 282 26.49 -1.61 -11.12
C GLU A 282 25.02 -1.60 -10.66
N GLU A 283 24.75 -2.11 -9.46
CA GLU A 283 23.41 -2.07 -8.86
C GLU A 283 22.95 -0.64 -8.56
N LEU A 284 23.84 0.19 -8.01
CA LEU A 284 23.53 1.61 -7.75
C LEU A 284 23.29 2.37 -9.05
N GLN A 285 24.06 2.09 -10.11
CA GLN A 285 23.85 2.66 -11.43
C GLN A 285 22.50 2.24 -12.02
N LEU A 286 22.14 0.95 -11.88
CA LEU A 286 20.84 0.44 -12.32
C LEU A 286 19.68 1.14 -11.61
N ILE A 287 19.77 1.33 -10.28
CA ILE A 287 18.77 2.08 -9.51
C ILE A 287 18.68 3.54 -10.00
N ARG A 288 19.82 4.19 -10.27
CA ARG A 288 19.88 5.58 -10.74
C ARG A 288 19.19 5.77 -12.09
N GLU A 289 19.33 4.79 -13.00
CA GLU A 289 18.85 4.89 -14.37
C GLU A 289 17.40 4.42 -14.55
N ASN A 290 16.81 3.75 -13.56
CA ASN A 290 15.50 3.13 -13.69
C ASN A 290 14.54 3.61 -12.58
N THR A 291 14.02 4.81 -12.77
CA THR A 291 13.03 5.46 -11.88
C THR A 291 11.60 5.23 -12.37
N VAL A 292 10.64 5.48 -11.53
CA VAL A 292 9.20 5.29 -11.82
C VAL A 292 8.64 6.36 -12.76
N ASP A 293 7.59 5.99 -13.50
CA ASP A 293 6.85 6.93 -14.36
C ASP A 293 5.82 7.73 -13.55
N PHE A 294 5.25 7.13 -12.51
CA PHE A 294 4.30 7.75 -11.59
C PHE A 294 4.45 7.18 -10.17
N LEU A 295 3.84 7.85 -9.19
CA LEU A 295 3.87 7.45 -7.78
C LEU A 295 2.46 7.18 -7.25
N GLY A 296 2.27 6.05 -6.58
CA GLY A 296 1.12 5.78 -5.70
C GLY A 296 1.48 6.05 -4.25
N VAL A 297 0.57 6.66 -3.50
CA VAL A 297 0.75 6.95 -2.08
C VAL A 297 -0.38 6.36 -1.28
N ASN A 298 -0.03 5.56 -0.28
CA ASN A 298 -0.95 5.14 0.77
C ASN A 298 -0.73 6.02 1.99
N TYR A 299 -1.81 6.60 2.50
CA TYR A 299 -1.78 7.39 3.72
C TYR A 299 -2.93 7.01 4.65
N TYR A 300 -2.61 6.78 5.93
CA TYR A 300 -3.60 6.48 6.97
C TYR A 300 -3.42 7.37 8.20
N HIS A 301 -2.19 7.55 8.67
CA HIS A 301 -1.87 8.33 9.86
C HIS A 301 -0.42 8.86 9.80
N PRO A 302 -0.11 9.95 10.53
CA PRO A 302 1.26 10.45 10.64
C PRO A 302 2.08 9.61 11.61
N LYS A 303 3.40 9.82 11.61
CA LYS A 303 4.29 9.49 12.72
C LYS A 303 4.55 10.77 13.54
N ARG A 304 4.48 10.65 14.87
CA ARG A 304 4.88 11.72 15.77
C ARG A 304 6.06 11.25 16.57
N VAL A 305 7.13 12.03 16.57
CA VAL A 305 8.41 11.61 17.14
C VAL A 305 9.07 12.67 17.99
N GLN A 306 9.95 12.23 18.85
CA GLN A 306 10.80 13.04 19.71
C GLN A 306 12.19 12.40 19.80
N ALA A 307 13.13 13.12 20.35
CA ALA A 307 14.46 12.60 20.64
C ALA A 307 14.40 11.33 21.52
N GLN A 308 15.25 10.36 21.18
CA GLN A 308 15.37 9.13 21.97
C GLN A 308 16.08 9.42 23.31
N SER A 309 15.45 9.05 24.41
CA SER A 309 16.00 9.24 25.78
C SER A 309 17.02 8.16 26.17
N ASN A 310 16.90 6.95 25.59
CA ASN A 310 17.75 5.80 25.92
C ASN A 310 18.35 5.15 24.66
N PRO A 311 19.17 5.86 23.87
CA PRO A 311 19.68 5.33 22.59
C PRO A 311 20.54 4.08 22.73
N GLU A 312 21.22 3.90 23.86
CA GLU A 312 22.10 2.75 24.09
C GLU A 312 21.38 1.40 24.05
N GLU A 313 20.08 1.37 24.40
CA GLU A 313 19.27 0.14 24.38
C GLU A 313 19.06 -0.42 22.97
N TYR A 314 19.21 0.42 21.94
CA TYR A 314 18.94 0.09 20.54
C TYR A 314 20.18 -0.04 19.67
N LYS A 315 21.37 -0.01 20.27
CA LYS A 315 22.64 -0.17 19.55
C LYS A 315 23.03 -1.63 19.33
N THR A 316 22.64 -2.52 20.24
CA THR A 316 23.00 -3.92 20.16
C THR A 316 21.85 -4.81 20.64
N PRO A 317 21.13 -5.49 19.73
CA PRO A 317 21.24 -5.38 18.27
C PRO A 317 20.87 -3.99 17.77
N TRP A 318 21.44 -3.60 16.62
CA TRP A 318 21.14 -2.31 16.02
C TRP A 318 19.67 -2.19 15.64
N MET A 319 19.04 -1.09 16.06
CA MET A 319 17.68 -0.74 15.70
C MET A 319 17.59 0.75 15.34
N PRO A 320 16.70 1.13 14.41
CA PRO A 320 16.48 2.55 14.07
C PRO A 320 15.98 3.38 15.24
N ASP A 321 15.34 2.73 16.22
CA ASP A 321 14.80 3.34 17.44
C ASP A 321 15.85 4.08 18.28
N GLN A 322 17.16 3.84 18.06
CA GLN A 322 18.21 4.62 18.73
C GLN A 322 18.18 6.10 18.35
N TYR A 323 17.55 6.46 17.26
CA TYR A 323 17.51 7.83 16.73
C TYR A 323 16.21 8.57 16.98
N PHE A 324 15.16 7.87 17.36
CA PHE A 324 13.85 8.47 17.64
C PHE A 324 13.06 7.68 18.66
N LYS A 325 12.08 8.34 19.25
CA LYS A 325 11.06 7.72 20.09
C LYS A 325 9.70 8.25 19.65
N GLU A 326 8.70 7.42 19.66
CA GLU A 326 7.32 7.86 19.40
C GLU A 326 6.87 8.90 20.44
N TYR A 327 6.06 9.84 19.99
CA TYR A 327 5.47 10.90 20.79
C TYR A 327 3.97 10.90 20.65
N GLU A 328 3.28 10.88 21.77
CA GLU A 328 1.82 11.00 21.81
C GLU A 328 1.41 12.47 21.92
N TRP A 329 1.02 13.08 20.79
CA TRP A 329 0.52 14.45 20.78
C TRP A 329 -0.80 14.54 21.57
N PRO A 330 -0.90 15.36 22.65
CA PRO A 330 -2.08 15.39 23.51
C PRO A 330 -3.38 15.80 22.79
N GLU A 331 -3.28 16.61 21.73
CA GLU A 331 -4.42 17.13 20.98
C GLU A 331 -4.80 16.22 19.77
N ARG A 332 -4.15 15.04 19.62
CA ARG A 332 -4.43 14.14 18.50
C ARG A 332 -5.87 13.63 18.54
N ARG A 333 -6.51 13.61 17.38
CA ARG A 333 -7.80 12.96 17.20
C ARG A 333 -7.55 11.50 16.79
N MET A 334 -8.10 10.56 17.55
CA MET A 334 -7.88 9.14 17.34
C MET A 334 -9.10 8.47 16.72
N ASN A 335 -8.87 7.55 15.79
CA ASN A 335 -9.85 6.54 15.44
C ASN A 335 -9.93 5.53 16.60
N PRO A 336 -11.01 5.51 17.37
CA PRO A 336 -11.09 4.69 18.59
C PRO A 336 -11.15 3.18 18.28
N TYR A 337 -11.47 2.80 17.05
CA TYR A 337 -11.64 1.40 16.64
C TYR A 337 -10.34 0.75 16.17
N ARG A 338 -9.47 1.53 15.51
CA ARG A 338 -8.21 1.03 14.95
C ARG A 338 -6.98 1.51 15.73
N GLY A 339 -7.12 2.59 16.51
CA GLY A 339 -6.05 3.19 17.28
C GLY A 339 -5.08 4.04 16.46
N TRP A 340 -5.50 4.52 15.29
CA TRP A 340 -4.72 5.40 14.43
C TRP A 340 -5.17 6.85 14.58
N GLU A 341 -4.21 7.78 14.53
CA GLU A 341 -4.51 9.20 14.51
C GLU A 341 -5.19 9.60 13.19
N ILE A 342 -6.27 10.36 13.28
CA ILE A 342 -6.92 10.97 12.11
C ILE A 342 -6.32 12.37 11.94
N PHE A 343 -5.51 12.54 10.91
CA PHE A 343 -4.84 13.80 10.60
C PHE A 343 -4.86 14.11 9.11
N PRO A 344 -5.99 14.65 8.59
CA PRO A 344 -6.22 14.83 7.15
C PRO A 344 -5.22 15.78 6.48
N LYS A 345 -4.72 16.78 7.21
CA LYS A 345 -3.72 17.75 6.69
C LYS A 345 -2.46 17.08 6.16
N ALA A 346 -2.09 15.91 6.67
CA ALA A 346 -0.89 15.21 6.19
C ALA A 346 -0.94 14.86 4.71
N ILE A 347 -2.12 14.64 4.11
CA ILE A 347 -2.25 14.47 2.65
C ILE A 347 -1.78 15.71 1.89
N TYR A 348 -2.12 16.90 2.39
CA TYR A 348 -1.62 18.16 1.82
C TYR A 348 -0.11 18.27 1.99
N ASP A 349 0.43 17.96 3.17
CA ASP A 349 1.88 18.02 3.41
C ASP A 349 2.65 17.05 2.50
N ILE A 350 2.15 15.82 2.30
CA ILE A 350 2.69 14.85 1.33
C ILE A 350 2.66 15.43 -0.09
N ALA A 351 1.54 16.00 -0.50
CA ALA A 351 1.38 16.58 -1.83
C ALA A 351 2.38 17.71 -2.09
N MET A 352 2.65 18.57 -1.09
CA MET A 352 3.63 19.63 -1.19
C MET A 352 5.05 19.08 -1.24
N ILE A 353 5.37 18.05 -0.46
CA ILE A 353 6.68 17.38 -0.54
C ILE A 353 6.90 16.81 -1.96
N VAL A 354 5.91 16.09 -2.52
CA VAL A 354 6.02 15.56 -3.89
C VAL A 354 6.21 16.66 -4.91
N LYS A 355 5.47 17.76 -4.77
CA LYS A 355 5.55 18.90 -5.67
C LYS A 355 6.90 19.61 -5.60
N GLU A 356 7.36 19.93 -4.41
CA GLU A 356 8.51 20.82 -4.18
C GLU A 356 9.85 20.09 -4.26
N GLU A 357 9.89 18.83 -3.78
CA GLU A 357 11.13 18.08 -3.65
C GLU A 357 11.30 16.96 -4.68
N TYR A 358 10.22 16.50 -5.33
CA TYR A 358 10.25 15.35 -6.25
C TYR A 358 9.75 15.69 -7.67
N GLY A 359 10.01 16.95 -8.10
CA GLY A 359 9.73 17.38 -9.47
C GLY A 359 8.25 17.37 -9.86
N ASN A 360 7.35 17.36 -8.87
CA ASN A 360 5.90 17.27 -9.09
C ASN A 360 5.50 16.10 -10.02
N ILE A 361 6.16 14.95 -9.83
CA ILE A 361 5.87 13.73 -10.59
C ILE A 361 4.35 13.43 -10.55
N PRO A 362 3.75 12.90 -11.62
CA PRO A 362 2.36 12.45 -11.55
C PRO A 362 2.17 11.43 -10.42
N TRP A 363 1.16 11.65 -9.59
CA TRP A 363 0.92 10.76 -8.45
C TRP A 363 -0.58 10.67 -8.11
N PHE A 364 -0.95 9.67 -7.35
CA PHE A 364 -2.31 9.51 -6.85
C PHE A 364 -2.31 8.92 -5.44
N ILE A 365 -3.39 9.17 -4.70
CA ILE A 365 -3.65 8.42 -3.47
C ILE A 365 -4.09 7.02 -3.86
N SER A 366 -3.22 6.04 -3.58
CA SER A 366 -3.52 4.63 -3.86
C SER A 366 -4.30 3.95 -2.75
N GLU A 367 -4.18 4.45 -1.52
CA GLU A 367 -5.01 4.02 -0.38
C GLU A 367 -5.18 5.16 0.62
N ASN A 368 -6.40 5.32 1.09
CA ASN A 368 -6.77 6.06 2.29
C ASN A 368 -8.09 5.50 2.80
N GLY A 369 -8.26 5.32 4.11
CA GLY A 369 -9.46 4.71 4.64
C GLY A 369 -9.51 4.66 6.16
N MET A 370 -10.69 4.34 6.68
CA MET A 370 -10.98 4.26 8.10
C MET A 370 -11.52 2.87 8.46
N GLY A 371 -10.77 2.13 9.26
CA GLY A 371 -11.20 0.84 9.81
C GLY A 371 -12.10 1.01 11.02
N VAL A 372 -13.24 0.34 11.02
CA VAL A 372 -14.22 0.42 12.10
C VAL A 372 -14.63 -0.98 12.56
N GLU A 373 -14.61 -1.20 13.87
CA GLU A 373 -14.97 -2.47 14.50
C GLU A 373 -16.48 -2.58 14.68
N ASN A 374 -17.00 -3.79 14.49
CA ASN A 374 -18.41 -4.11 14.76
C ASN A 374 -19.41 -3.18 14.03
N GLU A 375 -19.24 -3.00 12.75
CA GLU A 375 -20.12 -2.13 11.94
C GLU A 375 -21.58 -2.60 11.87
N GLY A 376 -21.84 -3.87 12.21
CA GLY A 376 -23.21 -4.42 12.29
C GLY A 376 -24.16 -3.62 13.20
N ARG A 377 -23.62 -2.92 14.21
CA ARG A 377 -24.40 -2.04 15.10
C ARG A 377 -24.96 -0.78 14.41
N PHE A 378 -24.45 -0.45 13.23
CA PHE A 378 -24.91 0.70 12.43
C PHE A 378 -25.85 0.29 11.30
N ILE A 379 -26.35 -0.95 11.29
CA ILE A 379 -27.34 -1.38 10.30
C ILE A 379 -28.66 -0.67 10.58
N GLY A 380 -29.13 0.10 9.60
CA GLY A 380 -30.40 0.76 9.65
C GLY A 380 -31.60 -0.18 9.35
N GLU A 381 -32.82 0.33 9.47
CA GLU A 381 -34.05 -0.42 9.17
C GLU A 381 -34.11 -0.96 7.73
N ASN A 382 -33.41 -0.32 6.81
CA ASN A 382 -33.27 -0.72 5.41
C ASN A 382 -32.22 -1.84 5.17
N GLY A 383 -31.59 -2.36 6.23
CA GLY A 383 -30.54 -3.37 6.14
C GLY A 383 -29.19 -2.87 5.63
N VAL A 384 -28.97 -1.55 5.55
CA VAL A 384 -27.74 -0.93 5.09
C VAL A 384 -26.95 -0.40 6.28
N ILE A 385 -25.63 -0.54 6.25
CA ILE A 385 -24.75 0.08 7.24
C ILE A 385 -24.69 1.58 6.99
N ASP A 386 -25.10 2.36 7.98
CA ASP A 386 -25.08 3.83 7.94
C ASP A 386 -23.75 4.33 8.53
N ASP A 387 -22.73 4.38 7.70
CA ASP A 387 -21.36 4.70 8.05
C ASP A 387 -21.00 6.18 7.81
N VAL A 388 -21.79 7.10 8.36
CA VAL A 388 -21.58 8.57 8.27
C VAL A 388 -20.18 8.96 8.75
N TYR A 389 -19.65 8.33 9.79
CA TYR A 389 -18.28 8.55 10.27
C TYR A 389 -17.20 8.33 9.19
N ARG A 390 -17.46 7.44 8.22
CA ARG A 390 -16.56 7.20 7.09
C ARG A 390 -16.70 8.30 6.04
N ILE A 391 -17.91 8.81 5.82
CA ILE A 391 -18.15 9.96 4.94
C ILE A 391 -17.38 11.18 5.45
N GLU A 392 -17.53 11.53 6.73
CA GLU A 392 -16.84 12.65 7.38
C GLU A 392 -15.31 12.51 7.24
N PHE A 393 -14.78 11.30 7.45
CA PHE A 393 -13.35 11.03 7.27
C PHE A 393 -12.88 11.34 5.84
N TYR A 394 -13.63 10.90 4.83
CA TYR A 394 -13.25 11.14 3.43
C TYR A 394 -13.44 12.61 3.02
N GLU A 395 -14.48 13.28 3.48
CA GLU A 395 -14.70 14.71 3.21
C GLU A 395 -13.51 15.55 3.68
N GLU A 396 -13.02 15.30 4.89
CA GLU A 396 -11.87 16.02 5.45
C GLU A 396 -10.58 15.76 4.66
N HIS A 397 -10.28 14.50 4.34
CA HIS A 397 -9.07 14.14 3.59
C HIS A 397 -9.11 14.68 2.15
N LEU A 398 -10.23 14.55 1.47
CA LEU A 398 -10.42 15.08 0.11
C LEU A 398 -10.39 16.59 0.06
N THR A 399 -10.84 17.29 1.12
CA THR A 399 -10.75 18.75 1.22
C THR A 399 -9.29 19.21 1.24
N TRP A 400 -8.43 18.53 2.00
CA TRP A 400 -7.00 18.84 2.02
C TRP A 400 -6.29 18.48 0.72
N LEU A 401 -6.67 17.37 0.09
CA LEU A 401 -6.14 17.00 -1.22
C LEU A 401 -6.54 18.01 -2.30
N HIS A 402 -7.81 18.43 -2.30
CA HIS A 402 -8.29 19.45 -3.23
C HIS A 402 -7.48 20.76 -3.09
N LYS A 403 -7.21 21.21 -1.86
CA LYS A 403 -6.36 22.39 -1.62
C LYS A 403 -4.97 22.22 -2.25
N ALA A 404 -4.35 21.06 -2.08
CA ALA A 404 -3.05 20.78 -2.68
C ALA A 404 -3.09 20.82 -4.20
N ILE A 405 -4.15 20.30 -4.82
CA ILE A 405 -4.35 20.33 -6.28
C ILE A 405 -4.56 21.77 -6.76
N GLU A 406 -5.37 22.57 -6.06
CA GLU A 406 -5.52 24.01 -6.37
C GLU A 406 -4.18 24.76 -6.31
N GLU A 407 -3.27 24.35 -5.43
CA GLU A 407 -1.91 24.91 -5.31
C GLU A 407 -0.90 24.27 -6.27
N GLY A 408 -1.35 23.44 -7.23
CA GLY A 408 -0.56 22.93 -8.34
C GLY A 408 0.07 21.55 -8.15
N SER A 409 -0.35 20.78 -7.15
CA SER A 409 0.05 19.37 -7.04
C SER A 409 -0.47 18.55 -8.22
N ASN A 410 0.39 17.73 -8.81
CA ASN A 410 0.05 16.88 -9.97
C ASN A 410 -0.60 15.55 -9.53
N CYS A 411 -1.57 15.64 -8.60
CA CYS A 411 -2.34 14.49 -8.17
C CYS A 411 -3.49 14.21 -9.14
N PHE A 412 -3.51 13.01 -9.73
CA PHE A 412 -4.48 12.64 -10.76
C PHE A 412 -5.57 11.67 -10.29
N GLY A 413 -5.56 11.24 -9.02
CA GLY A 413 -6.55 10.28 -8.55
C GLY A 413 -6.56 10.05 -7.05
N TYR A 414 -7.65 9.42 -6.61
CA TYR A 414 -7.86 9.03 -5.22
C TYR A 414 -8.55 7.67 -5.17
N HIS A 415 -7.87 6.70 -4.57
CA HIS A 415 -8.41 5.38 -4.25
C HIS A 415 -8.69 5.26 -2.76
N THR A 416 -9.88 4.80 -2.45
CA THR A 416 -10.24 4.44 -1.08
C THR A 416 -9.67 3.07 -0.72
N TRP A 417 -9.26 2.86 0.52
CA TRP A 417 -9.09 1.54 1.06
C TRP A 417 -10.32 1.20 1.88
N THR A 418 -11.22 0.38 1.38
CA THR A 418 -11.18 -0.51 0.21
C THR A 418 -12.55 -0.51 -0.48
N ALA A 419 -12.65 -1.11 -1.66
CA ALA A 419 -13.94 -1.21 -2.37
C ALA A 419 -14.97 -2.00 -1.56
N PHE A 420 -14.60 -3.18 -1.12
CA PHE A 420 -15.42 -4.10 -0.32
C PHE A 420 -14.62 -4.61 0.87
N ASP A 421 -15.31 -4.96 1.96
CA ASP A 421 -14.65 -5.50 3.16
C ASP A 421 -13.74 -6.67 2.79
N CYS A 422 -12.51 -6.63 3.24
CA CYS A 422 -11.50 -7.64 2.95
C CYS A 422 -10.75 -8.10 4.20
N TRP A 423 -10.04 -9.20 4.06
CA TRP A 423 -9.21 -9.74 5.11
C TRP A 423 -8.00 -8.84 5.37
N SER A 424 -7.84 -8.40 6.62
CA SER A 424 -6.84 -7.37 7.03
C SER A 424 -5.70 -7.98 7.84
N TRP A 425 -5.00 -8.96 7.29
CA TRP A 425 -3.87 -9.66 7.90
C TRP A 425 -4.26 -10.28 9.26
N ASN A 426 -3.44 -10.16 10.30
CA ASN A 426 -3.74 -10.66 11.64
C ASN A 426 -4.94 -9.97 12.31
N ASN A 427 -5.31 -8.79 11.86
CA ASN A 427 -6.56 -8.12 12.25
C ASN A 427 -7.80 -8.83 11.66
N ALA A 428 -7.62 -9.63 10.62
CA ALA A 428 -8.67 -10.35 9.90
C ALA A 428 -9.85 -9.44 9.51
N TYR A 429 -11.02 -9.67 10.05
CA TYR A 429 -12.21 -8.84 9.83
C TYR A 429 -12.65 -8.06 11.08
N LYS A 430 -11.74 -7.83 12.02
CA LYS A 430 -12.03 -7.01 13.19
C LYS A 430 -12.44 -5.61 12.79
N ASN A 431 -11.64 -4.96 11.94
CA ASN A 431 -11.94 -3.67 11.37
C ASN A 431 -12.40 -3.81 9.92
N ARG A 432 -13.49 -3.14 9.58
CA ARG A 432 -14.06 -3.08 8.23
C ARG A 432 -13.76 -1.72 7.61
N TYR A 433 -13.38 -1.72 6.33
CA TYR A 433 -12.94 -0.52 5.61
C TYR A 433 -13.75 -0.27 4.35
N GLY A 434 -14.49 -1.27 3.86
CA GLY A 434 -15.14 -1.24 2.56
C GLY A 434 -16.28 -0.24 2.44
N PHE A 435 -16.53 0.22 1.24
CA PHE A 435 -17.79 0.87 0.85
C PHE A 435 -18.90 -0.15 0.59
N ILE A 436 -18.51 -1.39 0.37
CA ILE A 436 -19.38 -2.54 0.21
C ILE A 436 -19.12 -3.47 1.38
N SER A 437 -20.14 -3.78 2.17
CA SER A 437 -20.04 -4.79 3.22
C SER A 437 -20.06 -6.19 2.63
N VAL A 438 -19.31 -7.09 3.25
CA VAL A 438 -19.29 -8.52 2.92
C VAL A 438 -19.72 -9.32 4.14
N ASP A 439 -20.78 -10.09 3.99
CA ASP A 439 -21.20 -11.09 4.97
C ASP A 439 -20.30 -12.32 4.85
N LEU A 440 -19.62 -12.70 5.93
CA LEU A 440 -18.60 -13.76 5.88
C LEU A 440 -19.19 -15.19 5.74
N GLU A 441 -20.44 -15.39 6.10
CA GLU A 441 -21.09 -16.70 5.99
C GLU A 441 -21.67 -16.91 4.59
N THR A 442 -22.31 -15.88 4.05
CA THR A 442 -23.04 -15.96 2.78
C THR A 442 -22.31 -15.35 1.61
N GLN A 443 -21.26 -14.58 1.88
CA GLN A 443 -20.52 -13.74 0.90
C GLN A 443 -21.41 -12.68 0.20
N LYS A 444 -22.56 -12.36 0.78
CA LYS A 444 -23.44 -11.33 0.26
C LYS A 444 -22.80 -9.95 0.35
N ARG A 445 -22.90 -9.18 -0.72
CA ARG A 445 -22.44 -7.79 -0.82
C ARG A 445 -23.59 -6.82 -0.61
N THR A 446 -23.32 -5.73 0.13
CA THR A 446 -24.30 -4.64 0.30
C THR A 446 -23.57 -3.30 0.32
N ILE A 447 -23.97 -2.37 -0.55
CA ILE A 447 -23.39 -1.01 -0.60
C ILE A 447 -23.78 -0.26 0.67
N LYS A 448 -22.79 0.28 1.40
CA LYS A 448 -22.98 1.11 2.60
C LYS A 448 -23.37 2.54 2.23
N SER A 449 -23.78 3.34 3.22
CA SER A 449 -24.11 4.78 3.01
C SER A 449 -22.92 5.55 2.41
N SER A 450 -21.71 5.25 2.81
CA SER A 450 -20.47 5.84 2.25
C SER A 450 -20.32 5.56 0.76
N GLY A 451 -20.66 4.35 0.28
CA GLY A 451 -20.63 4.03 -1.14
C GLY A 451 -21.62 4.83 -1.95
N ARG A 452 -22.81 5.09 -1.40
CA ARG A 452 -23.83 5.95 -2.05
C ARG A 452 -23.40 7.41 -2.10
N TRP A 453 -22.78 7.89 -1.04
CA TRP A 453 -22.19 9.23 -0.99
C TRP A 453 -21.06 9.37 -2.03
N TYR A 454 -20.17 8.40 -2.11
CA TYR A 454 -19.03 8.44 -3.05
C TYR A 454 -19.49 8.39 -4.52
N ARG A 455 -20.62 7.72 -4.79
CA ARG A 455 -21.25 7.78 -6.11
C ARG A 455 -21.60 9.22 -6.52
N ASN A 456 -22.11 10.02 -5.59
CA ASN A 456 -22.41 11.42 -5.87
C ASN A 456 -21.12 12.21 -6.10
N VAL A 457 -20.05 11.95 -5.31
CA VAL A 457 -18.75 12.58 -5.49
C VAL A 457 -18.18 12.27 -6.88
N SER A 458 -18.13 11.01 -7.27
CA SER A 458 -17.60 10.59 -8.57
C SER A 458 -18.42 11.18 -9.74
N ASN A 459 -19.75 11.09 -9.68
CA ASN A 459 -20.63 11.58 -10.74
C ASN A 459 -20.55 13.10 -10.94
N ASN A 460 -20.32 13.85 -9.86
CA ASN A 460 -20.19 15.32 -9.89
C ASN A 460 -18.74 15.77 -10.02
N ASN A 461 -17.79 14.85 -10.08
CA ASN A 461 -16.36 15.11 -10.03
C ASN A 461 -15.99 16.07 -8.88
N GLY A 462 -16.59 15.86 -7.71
CA GLY A 462 -16.43 16.70 -6.53
C GLY A 462 -17.62 16.69 -5.59
N PHE A 463 -17.57 17.53 -4.57
CA PHE A 463 -18.61 17.60 -3.52
C PHE A 463 -18.68 18.99 -2.89
N GLU A 464 -19.78 19.25 -2.18
CA GLU A 464 -19.98 20.51 -1.44
C GLU A 464 -19.48 20.36 0.00
N VAL A 465 -18.77 21.37 0.50
CA VAL A 465 -18.37 21.49 1.92
C VAL A 465 -18.97 22.74 2.55
N GLU A 466 -19.25 22.67 3.84
CA GLU A 466 -19.59 23.86 4.62
C GLU A 466 -18.32 24.66 4.94
N VAL A 467 -18.29 25.93 4.58
CA VAL A 467 -17.19 26.86 4.91
C VAL A 467 -17.70 27.78 5.99
N GLU A 468 -17.00 27.83 7.14
CA GLU A 468 -17.24 28.87 8.14
C GLU A 468 -16.90 30.24 7.54
N GLU A 469 -17.71 31.27 7.87
CA GLU A 469 -17.50 32.66 7.41
C GLU A 469 -16.31 33.33 8.08
#